data_40130996b4ca7f7f7a509dcaca29a44d
#
_entry.id   40130996b4ca7f7f7a509dcaca29a44d
#
_cell.length_a   1.000
_cell.length_b   1.000
_cell.length_c   1.000
_cell.angle_alpha   90.00
_cell.angle_beta   90.00
_cell.angle_gamma   90.00
#
_symmetry.space_group_name_H-M   'P 1'
#
loop_
_entity.id
_entity.type
_entity.pdbx_description
1 polymer ?
#
loop_
_entity_poly.entity_id
_entity_poly.type
_entity_poly.pdbx_seq_one_letter_code
_entity_poly.pdbx_strand_id
1 'polypeptide(L)'
;MIITSFAKGEKSALKPLVNKEMFQNFSQEIEERKTKNLKSELTFVGLKSAKINDFQKKDNVYTFTVNFVSEIITCLRDKENKVLEGNPDEIKTVEDTWKFSKNMWNNNPNWILTGTEI
;
A
#
# COMPACT_ATOMS: atom_id res chain seq x y z
N MET A 1 7.72 2.60 3.89
CA MET A 1 6.84 2.75 2.71
C MET A 1 5.68 1.78 2.82
N ILE A 2 4.48 2.20 2.45
CA ILE A 2 3.25 1.43 2.67
C ILE A 2 3.27 0.07 1.95
N ILE A 3 3.60 0.06 0.67
CA ILE A 3 3.60 -1.17 -0.13
C ILE A 3 4.57 -2.20 0.43
N THR A 4 5.79 -1.79 0.74
CA THR A 4 6.83 -2.67 1.26
C THR A 4 6.47 -3.19 2.64
N SER A 5 5.97 -2.32 3.52
CA SER A 5 5.55 -2.69 4.87
C SER A 5 4.38 -3.68 4.84
N PHE A 6 3.42 -3.47 3.95
CA PHE A 6 2.30 -4.39 3.76
C PHE A 6 2.77 -5.78 3.29
N ALA A 7 3.66 -5.81 2.31
CA ALA A 7 4.19 -7.07 1.78
C ALA A 7 4.95 -7.86 2.85
N LYS A 8 5.71 -7.17 3.71
CA LYS A 8 6.46 -7.79 4.81
C LYS A 8 5.61 -8.13 6.04
N GLY A 9 4.37 -7.64 6.09
CA GLY A 9 3.50 -7.83 7.24
C GLY A 9 3.84 -6.97 8.45
N GLU A 10 4.47 -5.83 8.23
CA GLU A 10 4.90 -4.91 9.30
C GLU A 10 3.77 -3.97 9.71
N LYS A 11 2.85 -4.45 10.56
CA LYS A 11 1.69 -3.67 11.00
C LYS A 11 2.06 -2.37 11.72
N SER A 12 3.09 -2.41 12.57
CA SER A 12 3.52 -1.23 13.32
C SER A 12 4.04 -0.12 12.43
N ALA A 13 4.65 -0.45 11.29
CA ALA A 13 5.10 0.52 10.30
C ALA A 13 3.95 1.13 9.52
N LEU A 14 2.86 0.37 9.31
CA LEU A 14 1.67 0.84 8.59
C LEU A 14 0.79 1.77 9.42
N LYS A 15 0.68 1.50 10.71
CA LYS A 15 -0.27 2.20 11.60
C LYS A 15 -0.24 3.72 11.51
N PRO A 16 0.93 4.39 11.52
CA PRO A 16 0.97 5.85 11.42
C PRO A 16 0.75 6.42 10.02
N LEU A 17 0.73 5.56 8.98
CA LEU A 17 0.66 5.98 7.57
C LEU A 17 -0.72 5.84 6.95
N VAL A 18 -1.64 5.15 7.62
CA VAL A 18 -2.97 4.85 7.10
C VAL A 18 -4.04 5.20 8.13
N ASN A 19 -5.30 5.38 7.68
CA ASN A 19 -6.39 5.60 8.61
C ASN A 19 -6.81 4.26 9.26
N LYS A 20 -7.72 4.34 10.23
CA LYS A 20 -8.15 3.18 10.99
C LYS A 20 -8.76 2.09 10.11
N GLU A 21 -9.61 2.49 9.16
CA GLU A 21 -10.26 1.55 8.24
C GLU A 21 -9.25 0.83 7.36
N MET A 22 -8.32 1.56 6.75
CA MET A 22 -7.26 0.99 5.94
C MET A 22 -6.33 0.09 6.75
N PHE A 23 -6.03 0.48 8.00
CA PHE A 23 -5.22 -0.33 8.90
C PHE A 23 -5.90 -1.68 9.21
N GLN A 24 -7.22 -1.65 9.45
CA GLN A 24 -7.97 -2.88 9.69
C GLN A 24 -7.96 -3.80 8.47
N ASN A 25 -8.17 -3.25 7.28
CA ASN A 25 -8.16 -4.02 6.04
C ASN A 25 -6.79 -4.66 5.78
N PHE A 26 -5.72 -3.90 5.93
CA PHE A 26 -4.37 -4.41 5.74
C PHE A 26 -4.00 -5.46 6.79
N SER A 27 -4.38 -5.23 8.05
CA SER A 27 -4.11 -6.16 9.15
C SER A 27 -4.82 -7.48 8.94
N GLN A 28 -6.07 -7.46 8.51
CA GLN A 28 -6.84 -8.67 8.23
C GLN A 28 -6.16 -9.51 7.13
N GLU A 29 -5.74 -8.89 6.06
CA GLU A 29 -5.07 -9.60 4.97
C GLU A 29 -3.72 -10.17 5.40
N ILE A 30 -2.95 -9.44 6.20
CA ILE A 30 -1.68 -9.92 6.77
C ILE A 30 -1.93 -11.16 7.64
N GLU A 31 -2.96 -11.14 8.49
CA GLU A 31 -3.31 -12.27 9.35
C GLU A 31 -3.76 -13.48 8.52
N GLU A 32 -4.53 -13.27 7.47
CA GLU A 32 -4.95 -14.36 6.58
C GLU A 32 -3.74 -15.03 5.92
N ARG A 33 -2.76 -14.27 5.47
CA ARG A 33 -1.52 -14.81 4.92
C ARG A 33 -0.76 -15.65 5.93
N LYS A 34 -0.65 -15.18 7.18
CA LYS A 34 0.01 -15.93 8.26
C LYS A 34 -0.72 -17.24 8.56
N THR A 35 -2.05 -17.20 8.64
CA THR A 35 -2.86 -18.38 8.91
C THR A 35 -2.69 -19.45 7.83
N LYS A 36 -2.54 -19.04 6.58
CA LYS A 36 -2.33 -19.93 5.45
C LYS A 36 -0.86 -20.29 5.21
N ASN A 37 0.06 -19.78 6.04
CA ASN A 37 1.51 -19.94 5.89
C ASN A 37 2.03 -19.45 4.54
N LEU A 38 1.47 -18.34 4.05
CA LEU A 38 1.87 -17.73 2.78
C LEU A 38 2.94 -16.66 3.02
N LYS A 39 3.88 -16.58 2.09
CA LYS A 39 4.90 -15.53 2.06
C LYS A 39 4.69 -14.65 0.84
N SER A 40 4.60 -13.34 1.08
CA SER A 40 4.56 -12.34 0.02
C SER A 40 5.94 -11.73 -0.15
N GLU A 41 6.49 -11.83 -1.34
CA GLU A 41 7.76 -11.19 -1.70
C GLU A 41 7.47 -10.04 -2.66
N LEU A 42 8.04 -8.86 -2.37
CA LEU A 42 7.89 -7.70 -3.22
C LEU A 42 9.18 -6.91 -3.24
N THR A 43 9.67 -6.64 -4.45
CA THR A 43 10.77 -5.72 -4.69
C THR A 43 10.22 -4.53 -5.46
N PHE A 44 10.34 -3.34 -4.87
CA PHE A 44 9.99 -2.10 -5.54
C PHE A 44 11.14 -1.67 -6.43
N VAL A 45 10.95 -1.74 -7.74
CA VAL A 45 11.99 -1.41 -8.72
C VAL A 45 12.09 0.09 -8.91
N GLY A 46 10.96 0.77 -9.11
CA GLY A 46 10.96 2.22 -9.29
C GLY A 46 9.58 2.78 -9.56
N LEU A 47 9.46 4.09 -9.40
CA LEU A 47 8.26 4.85 -9.70
C LEU A 47 8.41 5.43 -11.11
N LYS A 48 7.53 5.04 -12.04
CA LYS A 48 7.54 5.58 -13.42
C LYS A 48 6.88 6.94 -13.48
N SER A 49 5.75 7.10 -12.79
CA SER A 49 5.05 8.38 -12.74
C SER A 49 4.16 8.48 -11.52
N ALA A 50 3.90 9.72 -11.10
CA ALA A 50 2.94 10.04 -10.07
C ALA A 50 2.22 11.32 -10.49
N LYS A 51 0.89 11.29 -10.57
CA LYS A 51 0.08 12.43 -10.98
C LYS A 51 -1.03 12.67 -9.97
N ILE A 52 -1.21 13.94 -9.60
CA ILE A 52 -2.35 14.35 -8.79
C ILE A 52 -3.54 14.50 -9.74
N ASN A 53 -4.55 13.64 -9.58
CA ASN A 53 -5.74 13.65 -10.41
C ASN A 53 -6.83 14.56 -9.85
N ASP A 54 -6.88 14.70 -8.54
CA ASP A 54 -7.91 15.51 -7.88
C ASP A 54 -7.40 16.03 -6.54
N PHE A 55 -7.95 17.16 -6.14
CA PHE A 55 -7.69 17.77 -4.86
C PHE A 55 -9.01 18.29 -4.29
N GLN A 56 -9.31 17.90 -3.06
CA GLN A 56 -10.51 18.37 -2.38
C GLN A 56 -10.13 18.95 -1.02
N LYS A 57 -10.79 20.02 -0.67
CA LYS A 57 -10.70 20.65 0.65
C LYS A 57 -12.09 20.68 1.25
N LYS A 58 -12.26 19.99 2.37
CA LYS A 58 -13.51 20.05 3.14
C LYS A 58 -13.17 20.42 4.57
N ASP A 59 -13.63 21.60 5.00
CA ASP A 59 -13.24 22.18 6.30
C ASP A 59 -11.72 22.27 6.40
N ASN A 60 -11.10 21.55 7.34
CA ASN A 60 -9.65 21.54 7.53
C ASN A 60 -9.00 20.26 7.02
N VAL A 61 -9.74 19.44 6.30
CA VAL A 61 -9.22 18.18 5.75
C VAL A 61 -8.95 18.37 4.27
N TYR A 62 -7.70 18.19 3.89
CA TYR A 62 -7.25 18.22 2.50
C TYR A 62 -7.07 16.80 2.01
N THR A 63 -7.61 16.48 0.84
CA THR A 63 -7.53 15.15 0.24
C THR A 63 -6.97 15.26 -1.17
N PHE A 64 -5.88 14.53 -1.43
CA PHE A 64 -5.32 14.36 -2.77
C PHE A 64 -5.64 12.96 -3.28
N THR A 65 -6.08 12.89 -4.52
CA THR A 65 -6.17 11.63 -5.27
C THR A 65 -4.98 11.56 -6.20
N VAL A 66 -4.13 10.56 -6.02
CA VAL A 66 -2.87 10.43 -6.76
C VAL A 66 -2.87 9.12 -7.53
N ASN A 67 -2.54 9.21 -8.82
CA ASN A 67 -2.33 8.04 -9.66
C ASN A 67 -0.84 7.75 -9.74
N PHE A 68 -0.47 6.51 -9.38
CA PHE A 68 0.91 6.04 -9.42
C PHE A 68 1.07 4.95 -10.48
N VAL A 69 2.14 5.05 -11.24
CA VAL A 69 2.58 3.95 -12.10
C VAL A 69 3.95 3.52 -11.59
N SER A 70 4.07 2.27 -11.16
CA SER A 70 5.30 1.76 -10.59
C SER A 70 5.70 0.43 -11.23
N GLU A 71 6.97 0.09 -11.09
CA GLU A 71 7.51 -1.20 -11.50
C GLU A 71 7.89 -1.99 -10.27
N ILE A 72 7.40 -3.22 -10.19
CA ILE A 72 7.64 -4.12 -9.06
C ILE A 72 7.97 -5.52 -9.55
N ILE A 73 8.64 -6.28 -8.69
CA ILE A 73 8.78 -7.72 -8.83
C ILE A 73 8.05 -8.31 -7.64
N THR A 74 7.06 -9.16 -7.87
CA THR A 74 6.26 -9.70 -6.78
C THR A 74 5.89 -11.16 -7.02
N CYS A 75 5.83 -11.92 -5.95
CA CYS A 75 5.28 -13.28 -5.97
C CYS A 75 4.73 -13.66 -4.61
N LEU A 76 3.85 -14.65 -4.59
CA LEU A 76 3.31 -15.27 -3.40
C LEU A 76 3.78 -16.71 -3.35
N ARG A 77 4.37 -17.13 -2.23
CA ARG A 77 4.89 -18.48 -2.02
C ARG A 77 4.17 -19.17 -0.88
N ASP A 78 4.02 -20.49 -0.97
CA ASP A 78 3.49 -21.31 0.13
C ASP A 78 4.60 -21.67 1.13
N LYS A 79 4.25 -22.46 2.14
CA LYS A 79 5.21 -22.91 3.17
C LYS A 79 6.34 -23.76 2.63
N GLU A 80 6.16 -24.38 1.48
CA GLU A 80 7.16 -25.19 0.78
C GLU A 80 8.00 -24.36 -0.19
N ASN A 81 7.83 -23.02 -0.17
CA ASN A 81 8.52 -22.07 -1.02
C ASN A 81 8.13 -22.16 -2.50
N LYS A 82 6.98 -22.77 -2.80
CA LYS A 82 6.45 -22.85 -4.15
C LYS A 82 5.73 -21.56 -4.51
N VAL A 83 5.97 -21.05 -5.72
CA VAL A 83 5.30 -19.84 -6.22
C VAL A 83 3.85 -20.17 -6.58
N LEU A 84 2.91 -19.50 -5.91
CA LEU A 84 1.46 -19.63 -6.15
C LEU A 84 0.94 -18.57 -7.09
N GLU A 85 1.47 -17.34 -6.98
CA GLU A 85 1.07 -16.19 -7.79
C GLU A 85 2.30 -15.35 -8.11
N GLY A 86 2.26 -14.66 -9.25
CA GLY A 86 3.32 -13.75 -9.67
C GLY A 86 4.50 -14.47 -10.30
N ASN A 87 5.57 -13.71 -10.55
CA ASN A 87 6.79 -14.22 -11.14
C ASN A 87 7.99 -13.53 -10.52
N PRO A 88 8.87 -14.23 -9.75
CA PRO A 88 10.01 -13.61 -9.10
C PRO A 88 11.10 -13.13 -10.06
N ASP A 89 11.01 -13.51 -11.33
CA ASP A 89 12.01 -13.16 -12.35
C ASP A 89 11.53 -12.10 -13.34
N GLU A 90 10.33 -11.54 -13.13
CA GLU A 90 9.73 -10.60 -14.09
C GLU A 90 9.33 -9.30 -13.42
N ILE A 91 9.69 -8.18 -14.07
CA ILE A 91 9.25 -6.84 -13.66
C ILE A 91 7.83 -6.63 -14.16
N LYS A 92 6.95 -6.24 -13.22
CA LYS A 92 5.54 -5.96 -13.52
C LYS A 92 5.28 -4.46 -13.36
N THR A 93 4.56 -3.88 -14.32
CA THR A 93 4.09 -2.50 -14.21
C THR A 93 2.71 -2.50 -13.56
N VAL A 94 2.56 -1.71 -12.50
CA VAL A 94 1.31 -1.60 -11.73
C VAL A 94 0.87 -0.15 -11.70
N GLU A 95 -0.43 0.06 -11.94
CA GLU A 95 -1.06 1.37 -11.84
C GLU A 95 -2.06 1.35 -10.68
N ASP A 96 -1.89 2.29 -9.75
CA ASP A 96 -2.75 2.42 -8.57
C ASP A 96 -3.21 3.85 -8.41
N THR A 97 -4.44 4.01 -7.94
CA THR A 97 -4.99 5.31 -7.55
C THR A 97 -5.25 5.31 -6.05
N TRP A 98 -4.59 6.20 -5.33
CA TRP A 98 -4.64 6.27 -3.88
C TRP A 98 -5.10 7.66 -3.43
N LYS A 99 -5.81 7.69 -2.31
CA LYS A 99 -6.25 8.94 -1.67
C LYS A 99 -5.49 9.15 -0.38
N PHE A 100 -4.90 10.34 -0.24
CA PHE A 100 -4.20 10.76 0.97
C PHE A 100 -4.88 11.98 1.55
N SER A 101 -5.10 11.97 2.85
CA SER A 101 -5.73 13.07 3.54
C SER A 101 -4.87 13.59 4.69
N LYS A 102 -4.98 14.88 4.96
CA LYS A 102 -4.34 15.53 6.09
C LYS A 102 -5.30 16.51 6.70
N ASN A 103 -5.49 16.40 8.03
CA ASN A 103 -6.21 17.38 8.80
C ASN A 103 -5.23 18.49 9.23
N MET A 104 -5.42 19.68 8.73
CA MET A 104 -4.49 20.79 8.94
C MET A 104 -4.46 21.30 10.38
N TRP A 105 -5.45 20.93 11.21
CA TRP A 105 -5.47 21.25 12.63
C TRP A 105 -4.77 20.20 13.49
N ASN A 106 -4.39 19.08 12.91
CA ASN A 106 -3.67 18.03 13.61
C ASN A 106 -2.17 18.32 13.56
N ASN A 107 -1.46 18.05 14.66
CA ASN A 107 -0.01 18.23 14.73
C ASN A 107 0.78 17.18 13.95
N ASN A 108 0.14 16.12 13.45
CA ASN A 108 0.80 15.11 12.64
C ASN A 108 1.15 15.71 11.27
N PRO A 109 2.45 15.81 10.90
CA PRO A 109 2.86 16.38 9.62
C PRO A 109 2.64 15.44 8.43
N ASN A 110 2.31 14.18 8.68
CA ASN A 110 2.22 13.17 7.64
C ASN A 110 0.84 13.15 6.97
N TRP A 111 0.82 12.89 5.67
CA TRP A 111 -0.39 12.56 4.95
C TRP A 111 -0.75 11.10 5.21
N ILE A 112 -2.04 10.86 5.40
CA ILE A 112 -2.56 9.54 5.77
C ILE A 112 -3.27 8.93 4.56
N LEU A 113 -2.97 7.68 4.24
CA LEU A 113 -3.71 6.94 3.22
C LEU A 113 -5.13 6.68 3.71
N THR A 114 -6.13 7.19 2.98
CA THR A 114 -7.55 7.06 3.35
C THR A 114 -8.36 6.24 2.37
N GLY A 115 -7.81 5.90 1.22
CA GLY A 115 -8.50 5.06 0.26
C GLY A 115 -7.58 4.59 -0.85
N THR A 116 -7.93 3.44 -1.43
CA THR A 116 -7.25 2.88 -2.60
C THR A 116 -8.30 2.51 -3.64
N GLU A 117 -7.99 2.76 -4.91
CA GLU A 117 -8.82 2.32 -6.04
C GLU A 117 -7.99 1.41 -6.91
N ILE A 118 -8.56 0.32 -7.28
CA ILE A 118 -7.89 -0.67 -8.13
C ILE A 118 -8.49 -0.60 -9.54
#